data_2b595699cb3cba444fbd9df3243b5b7e
#
_entry.id   2b595699cb3cba444fbd9df3243b5b7e
#
_cell.length_a   1.000
_cell.length_b   1.000
_cell.length_c   1.000
_cell.angle_alpha   90.00
_cell.angle_beta   90.00
_cell.angle_gamma   90.00
#
_symmetry.space_group_name_H-M   'P 1'
#
loop_
_entity.id
_entity.type
_entity.pdbx_description
1 polymer ?
#
loop_
_entity_poly.entity_id
_entity_poly.type
_entity_poly.pdbx_seq_one_letter_code
_entity_poly.pdbx_strand_id
1 'polypeptide(L)'
;MKNRQAFTLIELMVVVCILMLVIIPTYRILSHGSKSAIKGVQRNNIIMHGQQLLSQIKSDLSASAFPLVDGEMHSINNIFNETTDSGGNIKISFYTFSGGKYENQVIPTSSGGMAYRRLNKIEYRLISKSGTIFKTLERVVFLHPSHPGAKAGGQRKVLSDKVNFFEIRPETIKSAGFSRSFFRVSLQLFDQDSSAAKSGSIDPDKVFIAEFSETVNPLILNSIINNPGLNRNWYTDPSATDG
;
A
#
# COMPACT_ATOMS: atom_id res chain seq x y z
N MET A 1 -74.09 -30.95 6.28
CA MET A 1 -73.03 -31.44 7.17
C MET A 1 -71.73 -31.54 6.38
N LYS A 2 -70.74 -30.75 6.70
CA LYS A 2 -69.43 -30.75 5.98
C LYS A 2 -68.60 -31.89 6.59
N ASN A 3 -68.32 -32.95 5.80
CA ASN A 3 -67.44 -34.04 6.18
C ASN A 3 -66.04 -33.46 6.50
N ARG A 4 -65.68 -33.39 7.75
CA ARG A 4 -64.33 -33.13 8.20
C ARG A 4 -63.57 -34.46 8.05
N GLN A 5 -62.84 -34.59 6.94
CA GLN A 5 -61.88 -35.71 6.82
C GLN A 5 -60.75 -35.45 7.83
N ALA A 6 -60.59 -36.30 8.82
CA ALA A 6 -59.51 -36.30 9.74
C ALA A 6 -58.29 -36.94 9.07
N PHE A 7 -57.14 -36.25 9.09
CA PHE A 7 -55.89 -36.81 8.60
C PHE A 7 -55.51 -38.06 9.39
N THR A 8 -55.09 -39.09 8.69
CA THR A 8 -54.58 -40.28 9.31
C THR A 8 -53.14 -40.03 9.84
N LEU A 9 -52.76 -40.72 10.91
CA LEU A 9 -51.43 -40.61 11.52
C LEU A 9 -50.32 -40.91 10.48
N ILE A 10 -50.61 -41.84 9.55
CA ILE A 10 -49.69 -42.27 8.50
C ILE A 10 -49.46 -41.16 7.45
N GLU A 11 -50.51 -40.42 7.07
CA GLU A 11 -50.42 -39.27 6.18
C GLU A 11 -49.58 -38.18 6.77
N LEU A 12 -49.71 -37.91 8.06
CA LEU A 12 -48.88 -36.93 8.76
C LEU A 12 -47.41 -37.35 8.78
N MET A 13 -47.10 -38.62 9.04
CA MET A 13 -45.72 -39.14 9.01
C MET A 13 -45.10 -39.02 7.62
N VAL A 14 -45.84 -39.36 6.57
CA VAL A 14 -45.35 -39.21 5.18
C VAL A 14 -45.07 -37.76 4.81
N VAL A 15 -45.94 -36.84 5.20
CA VAL A 15 -45.74 -35.41 4.98
C VAL A 15 -44.47 -34.87 5.69
N VAL A 16 -44.27 -35.30 6.95
CA VAL A 16 -43.08 -34.92 7.74
C VAL A 16 -41.81 -35.47 7.08
N CYS A 17 -41.82 -36.73 6.64
CA CYS A 17 -40.68 -37.33 5.93
C CYS A 17 -40.34 -36.57 4.62
N ILE A 18 -41.33 -36.25 3.82
CA ILE A 18 -41.14 -35.48 2.58
C ILE A 18 -40.60 -34.07 2.91
N LEU A 19 -41.13 -33.42 3.93
CA LEU A 19 -40.68 -32.10 4.38
C LEU A 19 -39.20 -32.12 4.81
N MET A 20 -38.78 -33.14 5.58
CA MET A 20 -37.38 -33.30 5.98
C MET A 20 -36.46 -33.53 4.76
N LEU A 21 -36.89 -34.35 3.79
CA LEU A 21 -36.14 -34.60 2.55
C LEU A 21 -35.90 -33.30 1.71
N VAL A 22 -36.79 -32.32 1.82
CA VAL A 22 -36.66 -31.03 1.13
C VAL A 22 -35.90 -30.00 1.96
N ILE A 23 -36.18 -29.92 3.27
CA ILE A 23 -35.62 -28.90 4.16
C ILE A 23 -34.12 -29.10 4.34
N ILE A 24 -33.66 -30.35 4.54
CA ILE A 24 -32.25 -30.63 4.83
C ILE A 24 -31.32 -30.21 3.68
N PRO A 25 -31.55 -30.61 2.42
CA PRO A 25 -30.70 -30.18 1.30
C PRO A 25 -30.83 -28.67 1.03
N THR A 26 -32.03 -28.10 1.15
CA THR A 26 -32.25 -26.66 0.98
C THR A 26 -31.43 -25.85 2.00
N TYR A 27 -31.44 -26.24 3.26
CA TYR A 27 -30.63 -25.62 4.31
C TYR A 27 -29.13 -25.72 4.03
N ARG A 28 -28.67 -26.91 3.56
CA ARG A 28 -27.24 -27.08 3.17
C ARG A 28 -26.86 -26.17 2.02
N ILE A 29 -27.65 -26.08 0.97
CA ILE A 29 -27.40 -25.21 -0.17
C ILE A 29 -27.34 -23.75 0.29
N LEU A 30 -28.30 -23.31 1.10
CA LEU A 30 -28.35 -21.93 1.62
C LEU A 30 -27.14 -21.61 2.50
N SER A 31 -26.77 -22.54 3.39
CA SER A 31 -25.61 -22.38 4.27
C SER A 31 -24.29 -22.33 3.49
N HIS A 32 -24.11 -23.20 2.50
CA HIS A 32 -22.91 -23.17 1.64
C HIS A 32 -22.88 -21.93 0.75
N GLY A 33 -24.00 -21.53 0.17
CA GLY A 33 -24.13 -20.33 -0.64
C GLY A 33 -23.82 -19.07 0.16
N SER A 34 -24.34 -18.94 1.37
CA SER A 34 -24.06 -17.83 2.27
C SER A 34 -22.57 -17.74 2.65
N LYS A 35 -21.95 -18.87 3.03
CA LYS A 35 -20.51 -18.90 3.34
C LYS A 35 -19.64 -18.53 2.13
N SER A 36 -20.01 -18.99 0.93
CA SER A 36 -19.30 -18.66 -0.30
C SER A 36 -19.44 -17.16 -0.65
N ALA A 37 -20.64 -16.60 -0.49
CA ALA A 37 -20.89 -15.18 -0.71
C ALA A 37 -20.08 -14.30 0.26
N ILE A 38 -20.03 -14.65 1.56
CA ILE A 38 -19.24 -13.91 2.55
C ILE A 38 -17.76 -13.93 2.17
N LYS A 39 -17.21 -15.10 1.81
CA LYS A 39 -15.82 -15.19 1.34
C LYS A 39 -15.56 -14.36 0.08
N GLY A 40 -16.51 -14.35 -0.84
CA GLY A 40 -16.42 -13.51 -2.05
C GLY A 40 -16.34 -12.03 -1.73
N VAL A 41 -17.18 -11.54 -0.82
CA VAL A 41 -17.17 -10.14 -0.36
C VAL A 41 -15.85 -9.81 0.34
N GLN A 42 -15.35 -10.67 1.20
CA GLN A 42 -14.07 -10.47 1.90
C GLN A 42 -12.91 -10.35 0.90
N ARG A 43 -12.82 -11.27 -0.07
CA ARG A 43 -11.79 -11.22 -1.12
C ARG A 43 -11.87 -9.93 -1.94
N ASN A 44 -13.07 -9.51 -2.30
CA ASN A 44 -13.27 -8.27 -3.04
C ASN A 44 -12.80 -7.05 -2.22
N ASN A 45 -13.11 -7.00 -0.92
CA ASN A 45 -12.68 -5.94 -0.03
C ASN A 45 -11.14 -5.84 0.05
N ILE A 46 -10.42 -6.97 0.09
CA ILE A 46 -8.96 -6.98 0.10
C ILE A 46 -8.40 -6.48 -1.22
N ILE A 47 -9.00 -6.89 -2.35
CA ILE A 47 -8.57 -6.42 -3.67
C ILE A 47 -8.75 -4.91 -3.77
N MET A 48 -9.91 -4.39 -3.37
CA MET A 48 -10.16 -2.94 -3.36
C MET A 48 -9.19 -2.20 -2.44
N HIS A 49 -8.95 -2.74 -1.24
CA HIS A 49 -7.99 -2.15 -0.31
C HIS A 49 -6.56 -2.13 -0.87
N GLY A 50 -6.11 -3.23 -1.47
CA GLY A 50 -4.81 -3.32 -2.12
C GLY A 50 -4.65 -2.33 -3.28
N GLN A 51 -5.69 -2.14 -4.10
CA GLN A 51 -5.68 -1.14 -5.17
C GLN A 51 -5.59 0.29 -4.63
N GLN A 52 -6.30 0.60 -3.52
CA GLN A 52 -6.19 1.90 -2.86
C GLN A 52 -4.78 2.15 -2.31
N LEU A 53 -4.16 1.14 -1.70
CA LEU A 53 -2.78 1.22 -1.23
C LEU A 53 -1.81 1.47 -2.36
N LEU A 54 -1.91 0.70 -3.45
CA LEU A 54 -1.08 0.91 -4.63
C LEU A 54 -1.25 2.30 -5.24
N SER A 55 -2.48 2.79 -5.32
CA SER A 55 -2.76 4.14 -5.81
C SER A 55 -2.08 5.22 -4.96
N GLN A 56 -2.10 5.08 -3.64
CA GLN A 56 -1.40 5.98 -2.73
C GLN A 56 0.13 5.91 -2.93
N ILE A 57 0.69 4.70 -2.98
CA ILE A 57 2.13 4.48 -3.19
C ILE A 57 2.56 5.01 -4.55
N LYS A 58 1.76 4.78 -5.59
CA LYS A 58 1.97 5.30 -6.93
C LYS A 58 2.00 6.83 -6.97
N SER A 59 1.07 7.47 -6.29
CA SER A 59 1.03 8.93 -6.16
C SER A 59 2.32 9.47 -5.53
N ASP A 60 2.76 8.87 -4.43
CA ASP A 60 3.98 9.27 -3.74
C ASP A 60 5.23 9.07 -4.60
N LEU A 61 5.34 7.91 -5.26
CA LEU A 61 6.48 7.60 -6.13
C LEU A 61 6.50 8.44 -7.41
N SER A 62 5.34 8.77 -7.97
CA SER A 62 5.25 9.63 -9.15
C SER A 62 5.74 11.05 -8.86
N ALA A 63 5.58 11.51 -7.63
CA ALA A 63 6.04 12.80 -7.15
C ALA A 63 7.47 12.74 -6.57
N SER A 64 8.17 11.59 -6.67
CA SER A 64 9.53 11.45 -6.13
C SER A 64 10.51 12.38 -6.84
N ALA A 65 11.44 12.93 -6.06
CA ALA A 65 12.44 13.88 -6.51
C ALA A 65 13.79 13.64 -5.84
N PHE A 66 14.85 14.10 -6.49
CA PHE A 66 16.18 14.09 -5.89
C PHE A 66 16.38 15.32 -5.02
N PRO A 67 16.83 15.18 -3.77
CA PRO A 67 17.35 16.31 -3.04
C PRO A 67 18.66 16.77 -3.66
N LEU A 68 18.85 18.08 -3.71
CA LEU A 68 20.15 18.66 -3.96
C LEU A 68 20.92 18.68 -2.66
N VAL A 69 22.01 17.92 -2.58
CA VAL A 69 22.93 17.91 -1.44
C VAL A 69 24.30 18.36 -1.95
N ASP A 70 24.87 19.34 -1.31
CA ASP A 70 26.20 19.89 -1.63
C ASP A 70 26.41 20.31 -3.10
N GLY A 71 25.33 20.68 -3.79
CA GLY A 71 25.38 21.09 -5.18
C GLY A 71 25.41 19.94 -6.19
N GLU A 72 25.41 18.70 -5.76
CA GLU A 72 25.43 17.52 -6.62
C GLU A 72 24.07 16.79 -6.64
N MET A 73 23.74 16.24 -7.81
CA MET A 73 22.55 15.40 -7.95
C MET A 73 22.89 13.94 -7.60
N HIS A 74 22.10 13.35 -6.72
CA HIS A 74 22.26 11.94 -6.40
C HIS A 74 21.78 11.03 -7.54
N SER A 75 22.44 9.89 -7.68
CA SER A 75 22.02 8.82 -8.59
C SER A 75 20.65 8.27 -8.20
N ILE A 76 19.89 7.75 -9.16
CA ILE A 76 18.61 7.09 -8.91
C ILE A 76 18.71 5.94 -7.91
N ASN A 77 19.86 5.28 -7.89
CA ASN A 77 20.13 4.19 -6.93
C ASN A 77 20.18 4.69 -5.48
N ASN A 78 20.38 6.00 -5.28
CA ASN A 78 20.47 6.62 -3.96
C ASN A 78 19.17 7.33 -3.55
N ILE A 79 18.12 7.27 -4.37
CA ILE A 79 16.81 7.86 -4.01
C ILE A 79 16.20 7.12 -2.83
N PHE A 80 16.30 5.79 -2.85
CA PHE A 80 15.78 4.97 -1.77
C PHE A 80 16.87 4.69 -0.76
N ASN A 81 16.57 5.06 0.48
CA ASN A 81 17.32 4.56 1.61
C ASN A 81 16.48 3.43 2.24
N GLU A 82 16.87 2.20 1.93
CA GLU A 82 16.30 1.00 2.53
C GLU A 82 17.17 0.56 3.70
N THR A 83 16.54 0.42 4.86
CA THR A 83 17.20 -0.06 6.07
C THR A 83 16.37 -1.17 6.70
N THR A 84 17.03 -2.23 7.14
CA THR A 84 16.39 -3.30 7.91
C THR A 84 16.97 -3.27 9.32
N ASP A 85 16.09 -3.21 10.32
CA ASP A 85 16.52 -3.24 11.72
C ASP A 85 16.77 -4.68 12.22
N SER A 86 17.31 -4.81 13.43
CA SER A 86 17.57 -6.12 14.06
C SER A 86 16.31 -6.95 14.31
N GLY A 87 15.14 -6.33 14.28
CA GLY A 87 13.83 -6.99 14.40
C GLY A 87 13.23 -7.43 13.06
N GLY A 88 13.95 -7.24 11.93
CA GLY A 88 13.47 -7.55 10.59
C GLY A 88 12.42 -6.57 10.06
N ASN A 89 12.30 -5.39 10.69
CA ASN A 89 11.45 -4.33 10.16
C ASN A 89 12.17 -3.63 9.02
N ILE A 90 11.45 -3.44 7.92
CA ILE A 90 11.97 -2.78 6.72
C ILE A 90 11.47 -1.34 6.71
N LYS A 91 12.38 -0.42 6.43
CA LYS A 91 12.09 0.99 6.26
C LYS A 91 12.62 1.45 4.91
N ILE A 92 11.71 1.93 4.05
CA ILE A 92 12.03 2.50 2.74
C ILE A 92 11.72 3.99 2.81
N SER A 93 12.71 4.85 2.56
CA SER A 93 12.52 6.30 2.58
C SER A 93 12.99 6.94 1.27
N PHE A 94 12.27 7.97 0.85
CA PHE A 94 12.58 8.78 -0.32
C PHE A 94 12.00 10.19 -0.19
N TYR A 95 12.45 11.09 -1.06
CA TYR A 95 11.97 12.45 -1.09
C TYR A 95 10.89 12.64 -2.15
N THR A 96 9.92 13.50 -1.87
CA THR A 96 8.80 13.75 -2.76
C THR A 96 8.43 15.22 -2.78
N PHE A 97 7.98 15.67 -3.95
CA PHE A 97 7.38 16.99 -4.16
C PHE A 97 5.85 16.83 -4.10
N SER A 98 5.22 17.42 -3.11
CA SER A 98 3.77 17.28 -2.94
C SER A 98 2.94 18.24 -3.81
N GLY A 99 3.57 19.23 -4.40
CA GLY A 99 2.87 20.25 -5.21
C GLY A 99 1.97 21.19 -4.39
N GLY A 100 2.03 21.15 -3.07
CA GLY A 100 1.30 22.05 -2.19
C GLY A 100 1.75 23.51 -2.34
N LYS A 101 0.92 24.43 -1.84
CA LYS A 101 1.21 25.87 -1.94
C LYS A 101 2.54 26.24 -1.26
N TYR A 102 2.84 25.59 -0.14
CA TYR A 102 4.06 25.85 0.62
C TYR A 102 5.29 25.25 -0.08
N GLU A 103 5.20 24.00 -0.51
CA GLU A 103 6.28 23.28 -1.20
C GLU A 103 6.56 23.85 -2.58
N ASN A 104 5.55 24.48 -3.19
CA ASN A 104 5.69 25.15 -4.50
C ASN A 104 6.34 26.53 -4.40
N GLN A 105 6.52 27.04 -3.20
CA GLN A 105 7.16 28.34 -2.99
C GLN A 105 8.63 28.24 -3.35
N VAL A 106 9.04 29.11 -4.25
CA VAL A 106 10.44 29.25 -4.66
C VAL A 106 11.19 30.02 -3.59
N ILE A 107 12.27 29.46 -3.08
CA ILE A 107 13.13 30.09 -2.07
C ILE A 107 14.35 30.66 -2.82
N PRO A 108 14.55 31.99 -2.85
CA PRO A 108 15.76 32.57 -3.42
C PRO A 108 16.97 32.26 -2.51
N THR A 109 18.11 31.98 -3.12
CA THR A 109 19.34 31.85 -2.36
C THR A 109 19.94 33.23 -2.04
N SER A 110 20.60 33.31 -0.90
CA SER A 110 21.39 34.52 -0.50
C SER A 110 22.49 34.90 -1.49
N SER A 111 22.94 33.94 -2.31
CA SER A 111 23.98 34.15 -3.34
C SER A 111 23.47 34.54 -4.75
N GLY A 112 22.18 34.79 -4.87
CA GLY A 112 21.64 35.45 -6.08
C GLY A 112 21.46 34.61 -7.33
N GLY A 113 21.56 33.29 -7.26
CA GLY A 113 21.58 32.47 -8.47
C GLY A 113 20.60 31.30 -8.57
N MET A 114 20.04 30.83 -7.50
CA MET A 114 19.31 29.58 -7.52
C MET A 114 18.03 29.63 -6.67
N ALA A 115 16.97 29.08 -7.21
CA ALA A 115 15.69 28.97 -6.53
C ALA A 115 15.41 27.50 -6.21
N TYR A 116 15.09 27.18 -4.98
CA TYR A 116 14.75 25.81 -4.57
C TYR A 116 13.28 25.67 -4.28
N ARG A 117 12.83 24.41 -4.29
CA ARG A 117 11.53 24.02 -3.76
C ARG A 117 11.74 23.06 -2.59
N ARG A 118 10.88 23.14 -1.60
CA ARG A 118 10.93 22.28 -0.42
C ARG A 118 10.47 20.88 -0.77
N LEU A 119 11.21 19.87 -0.31
CA LEU A 119 10.84 18.48 -0.41
C LEU A 119 10.32 17.97 0.93
N ASN A 120 9.38 17.06 0.85
CA ASN A 120 8.97 16.24 1.97
C ASN A 120 9.69 14.89 1.90
N LYS A 121 9.93 14.26 3.04
CA LYS A 121 10.43 12.90 3.10
C LYS A 121 9.29 11.95 3.41
N ILE A 122 9.17 10.88 2.64
CA ILE A 122 8.22 9.80 2.91
C ILE A 122 9.00 8.58 3.37
N GLU A 123 8.49 7.94 4.40
CA GLU A 123 8.98 6.65 4.88
C GLU A 123 7.84 5.64 4.86
N TYR A 124 8.03 4.53 4.17
CA TYR A 124 7.23 3.32 4.31
C TYR A 124 7.92 2.40 5.29
N ARG A 125 7.21 2.00 6.32
CA ARG A 125 7.71 1.11 7.38
C ARG A 125 6.92 -0.16 7.40
N LEU A 126 7.59 -1.30 7.18
CA LEU A 126 7.01 -2.62 7.30
C LEU A 126 7.44 -3.21 8.65
N ILE A 127 6.51 -3.24 9.60
CA ILE A 127 6.77 -3.59 10.99
C ILE A 127 6.24 -4.98 11.27
N SER A 128 7.12 -5.88 11.72
CA SER A 128 6.74 -7.22 12.16
C SER A 128 6.03 -7.15 13.52
N LYS A 129 4.92 -7.84 13.63
CA LYS A 129 4.14 -7.89 14.88
C LYS A 129 4.42 -9.22 15.59
N SER A 130 4.89 -9.14 16.82
CA SER A 130 5.18 -10.33 17.63
C SER A 130 3.97 -11.26 17.74
N GLY A 131 4.20 -12.57 17.56
CA GLY A 131 3.16 -13.60 17.67
C GLY A 131 2.21 -13.69 16.47
N THR A 132 2.49 -12.98 15.36
CA THR A 132 1.71 -13.06 14.12
C THR A 132 2.63 -13.12 12.92
N ILE A 133 2.14 -13.73 11.83
CA ILE A 133 2.81 -13.68 10.51
C ILE A 133 2.55 -12.37 9.75
N PHE A 134 1.60 -11.57 10.25
CA PHE A 134 1.22 -10.31 9.62
C PHE A 134 2.20 -9.21 9.97
N LYS A 135 2.47 -8.39 8.97
CA LYS A 135 3.23 -7.15 9.13
C LYS A 135 2.30 -5.96 8.96
N THR A 136 2.63 -4.89 9.65
CA THR A 136 1.94 -3.62 9.52
C THR A 136 2.71 -2.72 8.59
N LEU A 137 2.06 -2.24 7.52
CA LEU A 137 2.62 -1.23 6.64
C LEU A 137 2.15 0.15 7.09
N GLU A 138 3.11 1.00 7.39
CA GLU A 138 2.90 2.38 7.79
C GLU A 138 3.53 3.33 6.80
N ARG A 139 2.88 4.47 6.63
CA ARG A 139 3.39 5.62 5.88
C ARG A 139 3.63 6.76 6.86
N VAL A 140 4.84 7.30 6.87
CA VAL A 140 5.21 8.47 7.66
C VAL A 140 5.64 9.57 6.70
N VAL A 141 5.05 10.75 6.83
CA VAL A 141 5.40 11.93 6.05
C VAL A 141 6.11 12.93 6.96
N PHE A 142 7.32 13.26 6.63
CA PHE A 142 8.09 14.34 7.24
C PHE A 142 8.02 15.54 6.31
N LEU A 143 7.34 16.56 6.76
CA LEU A 143 7.32 17.85 6.07
C LEU A 143 8.69 18.53 6.20
N HIS A 144 9.04 19.36 5.23
CA HIS A 144 10.26 20.15 5.32
C HIS A 144 10.32 20.91 6.66
N PRO A 145 11.49 21.02 7.33
CA PRO A 145 11.61 21.62 8.66
C PRO A 145 11.03 23.04 8.77
N SER A 146 11.16 23.84 7.71
CA SER A 146 10.60 25.20 7.67
C SER A 146 9.07 25.24 7.49
N HIS A 147 8.39 24.09 7.31
CA HIS A 147 6.95 24.06 7.17
C HIS A 147 6.27 24.30 8.52
N PRO A 148 5.25 25.20 8.62
CA PRO A 148 4.59 25.49 9.89
C PRO A 148 3.96 24.28 10.58
N GLY A 149 3.62 23.25 9.82
CA GLY A 149 3.07 21.97 10.32
C GLY A 149 4.10 20.87 10.52
N ALA A 150 5.41 21.17 10.41
CA ALA A 150 6.46 20.17 10.56
C ALA A 150 6.47 19.64 12.01
N LYS A 151 6.56 18.29 12.12
CA LYS A 151 6.67 17.60 13.41
C LYS A 151 7.89 16.67 13.36
N ALA A 152 8.70 16.67 14.39
CA ALA A 152 9.92 15.84 14.48
C ALA A 152 9.65 14.34 14.25
N GLY A 153 8.49 13.83 14.69
CA GLY A 153 8.08 12.43 14.49
C GLY A 153 7.42 12.14 13.15
N GLY A 154 7.19 13.16 12.31
CA GLY A 154 6.41 13.05 11.08
C GLY A 154 4.92 12.83 11.33
N GLN A 155 4.16 12.77 10.25
CA GLN A 155 2.74 12.43 10.24
C GLN A 155 2.60 10.95 9.88
N ARG A 156 2.22 10.13 10.84
CA ARG A 156 2.11 8.68 10.72
C ARG A 156 0.69 8.26 10.36
N LYS A 157 0.57 7.36 9.38
CA LYS A 157 -0.68 6.72 8.99
C LYS A 157 -0.44 5.22 8.80
N VAL A 158 -1.19 4.38 9.51
CA VAL A 158 -1.23 2.94 9.25
C VAL A 158 -2.02 2.73 7.96
N LEU A 159 -1.41 2.06 7.01
CA LEU A 159 -2.01 1.75 5.71
C LEU A 159 -2.69 0.39 5.72
N SER A 160 -2.03 -0.62 6.27
CA SER A 160 -2.57 -1.97 6.44
C SER A 160 -1.83 -2.70 7.55
N ASP A 161 -2.54 -3.56 8.27
CA ASP A 161 -2.00 -4.46 9.32
C ASP A 161 -1.94 -5.93 8.88
N LYS A 162 -2.16 -6.19 7.58
CA LYS A 162 -2.29 -7.53 7.00
C LYS A 162 -1.34 -7.76 5.83
N VAL A 163 -0.17 -7.18 5.91
CA VAL A 163 0.83 -7.26 4.85
C VAL A 163 1.67 -8.51 5.04
N ASN A 164 1.78 -9.33 3.99
CA ASN A 164 2.75 -10.42 3.90
C ASN A 164 4.09 -9.92 3.40
N PHE A 165 4.03 -9.23 2.26
CA PHE A 165 5.20 -8.79 1.52
C PHE A 165 4.98 -7.37 0.99
N PHE A 166 6.01 -6.55 1.05
CA PHE A 166 6.04 -5.22 0.45
C PHE A 166 7.45 -4.90 0.02
N GLU A 167 7.60 -4.46 -1.22
CA GLU A 167 8.88 -4.10 -1.82
C GLU A 167 8.71 -2.99 -2.83
N ILE A 168 9.69 -2.10 -2.91
CA ILE A 168 9.83 -1.11 -3.97
C ILE A 168 11.22 -1.28 -4.56
N ARG A 169 11.30 -1.64 -5.84
CA ARG A 169 12.56 -1.80 -6.58
C ARG A 169 12.73 -0.70 -7.61
N PRO A 170 13.83 0.06 -7.58
CA PRO A 170 14.19 0.94 -8.67
C PRO A 170 14.69 0.10 -9.86
N GLU A 171 14.18 0.37 -11.03
CA GLU A 171 14.62 -0.24 -12.29
C GLU A 171 14.99 0.88 -13.28
N THR A 172 16.12 0.72 -13.99
CA THR A 172 16.54 1.68 -15.01
C THR A 172 16.70 0.97 -16.34
N ILE A 173 15.98 1.43 -17.34
CA ILE A 173 16.13 0.99 -18.73
C ILE A 173 17.00 2.01 -19.45
N LYS A 174 18.14 1.56 -19.93
CA LYS A 174 19.04 2.36 -20.78
C LYS A 174 18.83 1.95 -22.23
N SER A 175 18.47 2.90 -23.08
CA SER A 175 18.41 2.76 -24.53
C SER A 175 19.27 3.86 -25.15
N ALA A 176 19.67 3.70 -26.42
CA ALA A 176 20.56 4.63 -27.11
C ALA A 176 20.16 6.11 -26.91
N GLY A 177 20.86 6.81 -26.01
CA GLY A 177 20.67 8.22 -25.70
C GLY A 177 19.57 8.55 -24.64
N PHE A 178 18.84 7.55 -24.11
CA PHE A 178 17.82 7.78 -23.11
C PHE A 178 17.98 6.86 -21.91
N SER A 179 17.83 7.42 -20.72
CA SER A 179 17.72 6.65 -19.48
C SER A 179 16.35 6.87 -18.89
N ARG A 180 15.59 5.79 -18.69
CA ARG A 180 14.29 5.85 -18.00
C ARG A 180 14.34 5.01 -16.75
N SER A 181 13.91 5.60 -15.68
CA SER A 181 13.81 4.95 -14.39
C SER A 181 12.35 4.67 -14.04
N PHE A 182 12.12 3.50 -13.50
CA PHE A 182 10.82 3.04 -13.06
C PHE A 182 10.93 2.50 -11.64
N PHE A 183 9.82 2.48 -10.94
CA PHE A 183 9.70 1.79 -9.67
C PHE A 183 8.74 0.63 -9.82
N ARG A 184 9.22 -0.57 -9.55
CA ARG A 184 8.33 -1.72 -9.41
C ARG A 184 7.91 -1.84 -7.97
N VAL A 185 6.61 -1.78 -7.74
CA VAL A 185 5.99 -1.97 -6.43
C VAL A 185 5.36 -3.35 -6.39
N SER A 186 5.71 -4.13 -5.38
CA SER A 186 5.10 -5.44 -5.12
C SER A 186 4.50 -5.45 -3.73
N LEU A 187 3.23 -5.86 -3.62
CA LEU A 187 2.47 -5.89 -2.38
C LEU A 187 1.66 -7.18 -2.30
N GLN A 188 1.72 -7.87 -1.16
CA GLN A 188 0.88 -9.02 -0.87
C GLN A 188 0.10 -8.77 0.42
N LEU A 189 -1.21 -8.98 0.36
CA LEU A 189 -2.13 -8.81 1.48
C LEU A 189 -2.81 -10.14 1.82
N PHE A 190 -2.99 -10.38 3.12
CA PHE A 190 -3.73 -11.53 3.62
C PHE A 190 -5.23 -11.27 3.78
N ASP A 191 -6.02 -12.33 3.63
CA ASP A 191 -7.43 -12.33 3.99
C ASP A 191 -7.62 -12.22 5.52
N GLN A 192 -8.77 -11.67 5.90
CA GLN A 192 -9.11 -11.35 7.28
C GLN A 192 -9.41 -12.60 8.13
N ASP A 193 -9.84 -13.69 7.50
CA ASP A 193 -10.32 -14.91 8.17
C ASP A 193 -9.22 -15.87 8.66
N SER A 194 -7.99 -15.44 8.69
CA SER A 194 -6.88 -16.29 9.04
C SER A 194 -6.78 -16.56 10.56
N SER A 195 -7.74 -17.26 11.13
CA SER A 195 -7.54 -17.94 12.41
C SER A 195 -6.32 -18.89 12.38
N ALA A 196 -5.98 -19.41 11.21
CA ALA A 196 -4.75 -20.16 10.91
C ALA A 196 -3.46 -19.32 11.07
N ALA A 197 -3.52 -18.02 10.84
CA ALA A 197 -2.36 -17.14 10.95
C ALA A 197 -1.88 -16.89 12.39
N LYS A 198 -2.71 -17.17 13.38
CA LYS A 198 -2.34 -17.07 14.80
C LYS A 198 -1.42 -18.21 15.27
N SER A 199 -1.35 -19.30 14.51
CA SER A 199 -0.53 -20.47 14.89
C SER A 199 0.91 -20.43 14.36
N GLY A 200 1.31 -19.35 13.66
CA GLY A 200 2.66 -19.23 13.08
C GLY A 200 2.91 -20.12 11.85
N SER A 201 1.94 -20.94 11.45
CA SER A 201 1.99 -21.76 10.23
C SER A 201 0.91 -21.29 9.27
N ILE A 202 1.34 -20.88 8.07
CA ILE A 202 0.43 -20.58 6.97
C ILE A 202 0.03 -21.90 6.33
N ASP A 203 -1.24 -22.26 6.45
CA ASP A 203 -1.83 -23.31 5.62
C ASP A 203 -2.27 -22.64 4.30
N PRO A 204 -1.55 -22.83 3.17
CA PRO A 204 -1.84 -22.13 1.93
C PRO A 204 -3.25 -22.39 1.41
N ASP A 205 -3.85 -23.51 1.80
CA ASP A 205 -5.20 -23.86 1.37
C ASP A 205 -6.31 -23.10 2.14
N LYS A 206 -5.94 -22.48 3.28
CA LYS A 206 -6.88 -21.78 4.16
C LYS A 206 -6.76 -20.27 4.13
N VAL A 207 -5.69 -19.74 3.56
CA VAL A 207 -5.41 -18.31 3.55
C VAL A 207 -5.39 -17.79 2.11
N PHE A 208 -6.26 -16.84 1.82
CA PHE A 208 -6.20 -16.13 0.54
C PHE A 208 -5.15 -15.02 0.62
N ILE A 209 -4.22 -15.02 -0.32
CA ILE A 209 -3.21 -13.95 -0.51
C ILE A 209 -3.56 -13.22 -1.78
N ALA A 210 -3.80 -11.93 -1.67
CA ALA A 210 -3.95 -11.05 -2.83
C ALA A 210 -2.58 -10.45 -3.17
N GLU A 211 -2.12 -10.70 -4.40
CA GLU A 211 -0.87 -10.19 -4.92
C GLU A 211 -1.11 -9.01 -5.85
N PHE A 212 -0.32 -7.97 -5.69
CA PHE A 212 -0.37 -6.77 -6.50
C PHE A 212 1.03 -6.43 -6.97
N SER A 213 1.16 -6.10 -8.24
CA SER A 213 2.40 -5.58 -8.81
C SER A 213 2.08 -4.43 -9.75
N GLU A 214 2.78 -3.31 -9.61
CA GLU A 214 2.61 -2.16 -10.47
C GLU A 214 3.95 -1.51 -10.79
N THR A 215 4.07 -0.99 -12.01
CA THR A 215 5.23 -0.20 -12.44
C THR A 215 4.86 1.28 -12.45
N VAL A 216 5.63 2.06 -11.70
CA VAL A 216 5.40 3.50 -11.55
C VAL A 216 6.48 4.27 -12.30
N ASN A 217 6.06 5.20 -13.15
CA ASN A 217 6.97 6.13 -13.84
C ASN A 217 7.11 7.42 -13.03
N PRO A 218 8.28 7.72 -12.43
CA PRO A 218 8.52 8.96 -11.71
C PRO A 218 8.79 10.10 -12.70
N LEU A 219 7.77 10.82 -13.08
CA LEU A 219 7.84 11.84 -14.13
C LEU A 219 8.86 12.95 -13.83
N ILE A 220 8.85 13.46 -12.60
CA ILE A 220 9.77 14.53 -12.16
C ILE A 220 11.21 14.04 -12.22
N LEU A 221 11.46 12.85 -11.70
CA LEU A 221 12.78 12.24 -11.69
C LEU A 221 13.34 12.03 -13.08
N ASN A 222 12.53 11.47 -13.99
CA ASN A 222 12.93 11.22 -15.36
C ASN A 222 13.18 12.53 -16.13
N SER A 223 12.46 13.60 -15.83
CA SER A 223 12.71 14.92 -16.43
C SER A 223 14.06 15.48 -15.99
N ILE A 224 14.43 15.30 -14.73
CA ILE A 224 15.72 15.75 -14.17
C ILE A 224 16.88 14.95 -14.75
N ILE A 225 16.75 13.63 -14.83
CA ILE A 225 17.81 12.76 -15.38
C ILE A 225 18.12 13.07 -16.85
N ASN A 226 17.08 13.30 -17.64
CA ASN A 226 17.24 13.52 -19.08
C ASN A 226 17.61 14.97 -19.43
N ASN A 227 17.39 15.94 -18.54
CA ASN A 227 17.70 17.35 -18.75
C ASN A 227 18.39 17.99 -17.54
N PRO A 228 19.59 17.53 -17.18
CA PRO A 228 20.27 18.02 -15.97
C PRO A 228 20.59 19.51 -15.99
N GLY A 229 20.66 20.13 -17.18
CA GLY A 229 20.93 21.58 -17.35
C GLY A 229 19.73 22.47 -17.04
N LEU A 230 18.50 21.98 -17.27
CA LEU A 230 17.26 22.76 -17.09
C LEU A 230 16.72 22.69 -15.66
N ASN A 231 17.07 21.67 -14.92
CA ASN A 231 16.45 21.36 -13.62
C ASN A 231 17.45 21.44 -12.46
N ARG A 232 18.55 22.15 -12.63
CA ARG A 232 19.47 22.40 -11.52
C ARG A 232 18.74 23.20 -10.45
N ASN A 233 18.72 22.66 -9.22
CA ASN A 233 18.40 23.40 -8.00
C ASN A 233 16.93 23.69 -7.70
N TRP A 234 16.06 22.75 -7.98
CA TRP A 234 14.64 22.94 -7.67
C TRP A 234 14.24 22.39 -6.29
N TYR A 235 15.10 21.62 -5.65
CA TYR A 235 14.75 20.90 -4.43
C TYR A 235 15.84 21.00 -3.37
N THR A 236 15.46 21.31 -2.15
CA THR A 236 16.36 21.31 -1.00
C THR A 236 16.32 19.98 -0.27
N ASP A 237 17.45 19.63 0.37
CA ASP A 237 17.45 18.60 1.37
C ASP A 237 16.47 18.96 2.49
N PRO A 238 15.56 18.04 2.90
CA PRO A 238 14.64 18.27 4.03
C PRO A 238 15.35 18.50 5.36
N SER A 239 16.62 18.19 5.48
CA SER A 239 17.41 18.50 6.66
C SER A 239 17.99 19.93 6.64
N ALA A 240 18.01 20.59 5.46
CA ALA A 240 18.49 21.96 5.34
C ALA A 240 17.44 22.93 5.89
N THR A 241 17.85 23.78 6.80
CA THR A 241 17.07 24.93 7.24
C THR A 241 17.14 26.02 6.19
N ASP A 242 16.03 26.71 5.92
CA ASP A 242 16.01 27.92 5.12
C ASP A 242 16.91 28.94 5.84
N GLY A 243 18.08 29.27 5.26
CA GLY A 243 19.02 30.25 5.79
C GLY A 243 18.53 31.69 5.64
#